data_80f7d071b01475b57ebb8411bc9369ad
#
_entry.id   80f7d071b01475b57ebb8411bc9369ad
#
_cell.length_a   1.000
_cell.length_b   1.000
_cell.length_c   1.000
_cell.angle_alpha   90.00
_cell.angle_beta   90.00
_cell.angle_gamma   90.00
#
_symmetry.space_group_name_H-M   'P 1'
#
loop_
_entity.id
_entity.type
_entity.pdbx_description
1 polymer ?
#
loop_
_entity_poly.entity_id
_entity_poly.type
_entity_poly.pdbx_seq_one_letter_code
_entity_poly.pdbx_strand_id
1 'polypeptide(L)'
;MHWRHHPTTLIEGMYSGNCFINENGTPTMCYHQVNSGNALAIALDDNLDEWEKLSTNPITPNTVEGDKHHNKYRSWDPFGWFDGEYYYSIFGGEHPAVAKSKNLEGPWEYTGDLFAHGLEGVSLNEDVSCAELFRLGNRDILLCISHRLGCRYYVGEWKDDQFYPEYHSKMSWIDNMFFAPESLTDSSNRRIMWAWILDYRDFSDRAKDQWSGTLSLPRVLTLNKTGSLDIDVAAEVEKLRYQPFSEPPFVVQADDEVRIDGTFGNSFELIIEFDGPDA
;
A
#
# COMPACT_ATOMS: atom_id res chain seq x y z
N MET A 1 1.78 -18.39 -12.31
CA MET A 1 0.83 -17.84 -11.31
C MET A 1 -0.56 -18.12 -11.83
N HIS A 2 -1.44 -18.69 -11.01
CA HIS A 2 -2.81 -19.01 -11.39
C HIS A 2 -3.75 -18.18 -10.53
N TRP A 3 -4.49 -17.25 -11.13
CA TRP A 3 -5.50 -16.45 -10.45
C TRP A 3 -6.83 -17.18 -10.48
N ARG A 4 -7.53 -17.18 -9.35
CA ARG A 4 -8.92 -17.61 -9.24
C ARG A 4 -9.78 -16.38 -8.97
N HIS A 5 -10.79 -16.17 -9.80
CA HIS A 5 -11.77 -15.12 -9.58
C HIS A 5 -12.81 -15.60 -8.56
N HIS A 6 -13.02 -14.80 -7.51
CA HIS A 6 -14.07 -15.01 -6.51
C HIS A 6 -15.27 -14.10 -6.80
N PRO A 7 -16.48 -14.45 -6.35
CA PRO A 7 -17.64 -13.59 -6.52
C PRO A 7 -17.47 -12.25 -5.80
N THR A 8 -18.22 -11.24 -6.23
CA THR A 8 -18.33 -9.99 -5.48
C THR A 8 -19.06 -10.25 -4.19
N THR A 9 -18.45 -9.94 -3.05
CA THR A 9 -18.94 -10.36 -1.76
C THR A 9 -19.63 -9.27 -0.96
N LEU A 10 -19.03 -8.09 -0.85
CA LEU A 10 -19.63 -6.95 -0.15
C LEU A 10 -20.15 -5.95 -1.17
N ILE A 11 -21.45 -5.76 -1.23
CA ILE A 11 -22.11 -4.84 -2.15
C ILE A 11 -22.50 -3.53 -1.47
N GLU A 12 -22.82 -2.50 -2.27
CA GLU A 12 -23.22 -1.15 -1.88
C GLU A 12 -22.06 -0.22 -1.46
N GLY A 13 -21.34 0.26 -2.45
CA GLY A 13 -20.45 1.42 -2.33
C GLY A 13 -19.26 1.20 -1.41
N MET A 14 -18.48 0.20 -1.70
CA MET A 14 -17.25 -0.10 -0.99
C MET A 14 -16.05 0.46 -1.69
N TYR A 15 -15.12 0.96 -0.90
CA TYR A 15 -13.83 1.45 -1.34
C TYR A 15 -12.69 0.78 -0.58
N SER A 16 -11.49 1.34 -0.74
CA SER A 16 -10.24 0.83 -0.20
C SER A 16 -10.31 0.34 1.24
N GLY A 17 -9.41 -0.56 1.56
CA GLY A 17 -9.26 -1.16 2.87
C GLY A 17 -8.32 -2.35 2.82
N ASN A 18 -8.20 -3.07 3.92
CA ASN A 18 -7.36 -4.26 4.04
C ASN A 18 -8.09 -5.43 4.71
N CYS A 19 -7.43 -6.58 4.73
CA CYS A 19 -7.84 -7.72 5.56
C CYS A 19 -6.79 -8.02 6.63
N PHE A 20 -7.27 -8.38 7.82
CA PHE A 20 -6.45 -8.84 8.94
C PHE A 20 -7.11 -10.04 9.65
N ILE A 21 -6.39 -10.68 10.53
CA ILE A 21 -6.93 -11.77 11.35
C ILE A 21 -7.32 -11.20 12.71
N ASN A 22 -8.56 -11.40 13.15
CA ASN A 22 -9.04 -10.95 14.44
C ASN A 22 -8.62 -11.89 15.59
N GLU A 23 -8.95 -11.55 16.82
CA GLU A 23 -8.60 -12.31 18.02
C GLU A 23 -9.08 -13.77 18.00
N ASN A 24 -10.13 -14.08 17.26
CA ASN A 24 -10.70 -15.43 17.12
C ASN A 24 -10.08 -16.22 15.95
N GLY A 25 -9.08 -15.67 15.27
CA GLY A 25 -8.47 -16.27 14.08
C GLY A 25 -9.31 -16.12 12.81
N THR A 26 -10.35 -15.28 12.81
CA THR A 26 -11.24 -15.09 11.66
C THR A 26 -10.74 -13.92 10.79
N PRO A 27 -10.65 -14.10 9.46
CA PRO A 27 -10.36 -13.01 8.54
C PRO A 27 -11.41 -11.90 8.66
N THR A 28 -10.93 -10.69 8.83
CA THR A 28 -11.73 -9.49 9.04
C THR A 28 -11.33 -8.43 8.05
N MET A 29 -12.28 -7.88 7.32
CA MET A 29 -12.08 -6.81 6.35
C MET A 29 -12.36 -5.47 7.01
N CYS A 30 -11.41 -4.53 6.91
CA CYS A 30 -11.60 -3.12 7.26
C CYS A 30 -11.68 -2.34 5.95
N TYR A 31 -12.76 -1.59 5.73
CA TYR A 31 -13.03 -0.96 4.44
C TYR A 31 -13.81 0.34 4.60
N HIS A 32 -13.75 1.21 3.58
CA HIS A 32 -14.60 2.40 3.54
C HIS A 32 -15.96 2.10 2.93
N GLN A 33 -17.03 2.36 3.67
CA GLN A 33 -18.39 2.29 3.18
C GLN A 33 -18.89 3.69 2.83
N VAL A 34 -19.21 3.90 1.55
CA VAL A 34 -19.69 5.19 1.04
C VAL A 34 -20.88 5.72 1.82
N ASN A 35 -20.88 7.02 2.09
CA ASN A 35 -21.91 7.75 2.85
C ASN A 35 -22.08 7.32 4.32
N SER A 36 -21.26 6.38 4.82
CA SER A 36 -21.34 5.90 6.20
C SER A 36 -20.08 6.20 7.00
N GLY A 37 -18.94 5.72 6.51
CA GLY A 37 -17.66 5.81 7.18
C GLY A 37 -16.90 4.49 7.05
N ASN A 38 -15.85 4.31 7.83
CA ASN A 38 -15.10 3.06 7.82
C ASN A 38 -15.84 1.97 8.59
N ALA A 39 -15.76 0.76 8.08
CA ALA A 39 -16.58 -0.35 8.51
C ALA A 39 -15.79 -1.66 8.56
N LEU A 40 -16.30 -2.64 9.25
CA LEU A 40 -15.74 -3.99 9.35
C LEU A 40 -16.72 -5.03 8.83
N ALA A 41 -16.16 -6.10 8.25
CA ALA A 41 -16.90 -7.33 7.94
C ALA A 41 -16.04 -8.55 8.30
N ILE A 42 -16.68 -9.63 8.75
CA ILE A 42 -16.04 -10.89 9.09
C ILE A 42 -16.32 -11.95 8.04
N ALA A 43 -15.35 -12.80 7.75
CA ALA A 43 -15.55 -13.93 6.86
C ALA A 43 -16.45 -14.98 7.52
N LEU A 44 -17.37 -15.55 6.75
CA LEU A 44 -18.28 -16.61 7.18
C LEU A 44 -17.83 -18.00 6.70
N ASP A 45 -16.91 -18.05 5.74
CA ASP A 45 -16.41 -19.30 5.16
C ASP A 45 -14.89 -19.24 4.87
N ASP A 46 -14.27 -20.41 4.77
CA ASP A 46 -12.83 -20.55 4.53
C ASP A 46 -12.38 -20.17 3.10
N ASN A 47 -13.32 -20.07 2.15
CA ASN A 47 -13.02 -19.62 0.79
C ASN A 47 -13.00 -18.10 0.65
N LEU A 48 -13.47 -17.37 1.67
CA LEU A 48 -13.64 -15.91 1.69
C LEU A 48 -14.65 -15.42 0.65
N ASP A 49 -15.65 -16.23 0.34
CA ASP A 49 -16.73 -15.90 -0.59
C ASP A 49 -17.91 -15.24 0.10
N GLU A 50 -18.13 -15.53 1.40
CA GLU A 50 -19.23 -15.00 2.19
C GLU A 50 -18.71 -14.15 3.36
N TRP A 51 -19.28 -12.96 3.54
CA TRP A 51 -18.90 -12.01 4.57
C TRP A 51 -20.11 -11.39 5.25
N GLU A 52 -20.00 -11.15 6.54
CA GLU A 52 -21.01 -10.45 7.34
C GLU A 52 -20.49 -9.09 7.79
N LYS A 53 -21.25 -8.04 7.47
CA LYS A 53 -20.98 -6.68 7.96
C LYS A 53 -21.35 -6.59 9.44
N LEU A 54 -20.50 -6.02 10.28
CA LEU A 54 -20.82 -5.83 11.68
C LEU A 54 -22.01 -4.89 11.86
N SER A 55 -22.92 -5.24 12.77
CA SER A 55 -24.10 -4.42 13.06
C SER A 55 -23.76 -3.08 13.72
N THR A 56 -22.55 -2.96 14.27
CA THR A 56 -22.03 -1.76 14.96
C THR A 56 -21.34 -0.78 14.01
N ASN A 57 -21.25 -1.09 12.72
CA ASN A 57 -20.70 -0.17 11.73
C ASN A 57 -21.50 1.15 11.66
N PRO A 58 -20.85 2.28 11.33
CA PRO A 58 -19.43 2.43 11.03
C PRO A 58 -18.56 2.51 12.30
N ILE A 59 -17.32 2.03 12.21
CA ILE A 59 -16.34 2.12 13.32
C ILE A 59 -15.76 3.54 13.47
N THR A 60 -15.59 4.25 12.35
CA THR A 60 -15.27 5.67 12.30
C THR A 60 -16.23 6.36 11.33
N PRO A 61 -17.30 7.00 11.84
CA PRO A 61 -18.33 7.58 10.99
C PRO A 61 -17.82 8.79 10.17
N ASN A 62 -18.44 9.03 9.03
CA ASN A 62 -18.36 10.32 8.38
C ASN A 62 -18.90 11.39 9.32
N THR A 63 -18.22 12.53 9.43
CA THR A 63 -18.60 13.62 10.33
C THR A 63 -19.17 14.81 9.56
N VAL A 64 -20.14 15.49 10.14
CA VAL A 64 -20.75 16.73 9.64
C VAL A 64 -20.64 17.83 10.70
N GLU A 65 -20.94 19.05 10.32
CA GLU A 65 -20.92 20.20 11.23
C GLU A 65 -21.82 19.93 12.47
N GLY A 66 -21.25 20.11 13.66
CA GLY A 66 -21.88 19.80 14.93
C GLY A 66 -21.43 18.49 15.57
N ASP A 67 -20.82 17.60 14.84
CA ASP A 67 -20.27 16.36 15.39
C ASP A 67 -18.99 16.61 16.20
N LYS A 68 -18.78 15.80 17.26
CA LYS A 68 -17.64 15.89 18.19
C LYS A 68 -16.28 15.94 17.48
N HIS A 69 -16.13 15.21 16.39
CA HIS A 69 -14.88 15.05 15.65
C HIS A 69 -14.91 15.71 14.26
N HIS A 70 -15.87 16.60 14.00
CA HIS A 70 -15.91 17.34 12.75
C HIS A 70 -14.61 18.11 12.49
N ASN A 71 -14.07 18.01 11.29
CA ASN A 71 -12.76 18.56 10.87
C ASN A 71 -11.53 18.03 11.64
N LYS A 72 -11.68 16.93 12.40
CA LYS A 72 -10.53 16.26 13.04
C LYS A 72 -9.93 15.16 12.17
N TYR A 73 -10.77 14.53 11.39
CA TYR A 73 -10.37 13.49 10.45
C TYR A 73 -11.35 13.41 9.27
N ARG A 74 -10.92 12.75 8.23
CA ARG A 74 -11.76 12.23 7.15
C ARG A 74 -11.87 10.72 7.34
N SER A 75 -13.07 10.16 7.38
CA SER A 75 -13.26 8.72 7.39
C SER A 75 -13.05 8.18 5.97
N TRP A 76 -11.85 7.66 5.68
CA TRP A 76 -11.42 7.29 4.33
C TRP A 76 -10.27 6.28 4.40
N ASP A 77 -10.13 5.37 3.40
CA ASP A 77 -9.03 4.44 3.18
C ASP A 77 -8.49 3.81 4.47
N PRO A 78 -9.28 3.01 5.21
CA PRO A 78 -8.83 2.48 6.48
C PRO A 78 -7.87 1.31 6.30
N PHE A 79 -6.93 1.20 7.24
CA PHE A 79 -6.10 0.03 7.47
C PHE A 79 -6.32 -0.47 8.90
N GLY A 80 -6.84 -1.69 9.05
CA GLY A 80 -7.15 -2.29 10.35
C GLY A 80 -6.18 -3.39 10.72
N TRP A 81 -5.90 -3.54 12.03
CA TRP A 81 -5.16 -4.68 12.58
C TRP A 81 -5.53 -4.96 14.03
N PHE A 82 -5.11 -6.11 14.54
CA PHE A 82 -5.19 -6.50 15.94
C PHE A 82 -3.77 -6.73 16.46
N ASP A 83 -3.38 -6.09 17.58
CA ASP A 83 -2.04 -6.19 18.13
C ASP A 83 -1.90 -7.25 19.23
N GLY A 84 -2.97 -7.96 19.57
CA GLY A 84 -3.05 -8.91 20.68
C GLY A 84 -3.80 -8.38 21.92
N GLU A 85 -4.04 -7.08 22.01
CA GLU A 85 -4.81 -6.43 23.07
C GLU A 85 -5.89 -5.50 22.54
N TYR A 86 -5.56 -4.71 21.50
CA TYR A 86 -6.45 -3.73 20.88
C TYR A 86 -6.59 -3.96 19.39
N TYR A 87 -7.75 -3.63 18.88
CA TYR A 87 -7.96 -3.36 17.46
C TYR A 87 -7.63 -1.91 17.17
N TYR A 88 -6.95 -1.68 16.06
CA TYR A 88 -6.60 -0.36 15.57
C TYR A 88 -7.10 -0.15 14.15
N SER A 89 -7.32 1.09 13.80
CA SER A 89 -7.50 1.51 12.42
C SER A 89 -6.77 2.83 12.18
N ILE A 90 -5.89 2.86 11.16
CA ILE A 90 -5.36 4.08 10.56
C ILE A 90 -6.30 4.44 9.42
N PHE A 91 -6.60 5.70 9.24
CA PHE A 91 -7.50 6.15 8.18
C PHE A 91 -7.32 7.64 7.90
N GLY A 92 -7.88 8.13 6.78
CA GLY A 92 -8.03 9.56 6.56
C GLY A 92 -7.60 10.13 5.23
N GLY A 93 -6.52 9.66 4.61
CA GLY A 93 -5.87 10.43 3.55
C GLY A 93 -5.26 11.70 4.12
N GLU A 94 -5.71 12.87 3.70
CA GLU A 94 -5.38 14.14 4.38
C GLU A 94 -5.90 14.10 5.83
N HIS A 95 -5.09 14.61 6.78
CA HIS A 95 -5.31 14.47 8.21
C HIS A 95 -5.40 13.01 8.68
N PRO A 96 -4.34 12.21 8.44
CA PRO A 96 -4.35 10.82 8.81
C PRO A 96 -4.52 10.65 10.32
N ALA A 97 -5.42 9.76 10.69
CA ALA A 97 -5.93 9.60 12.04
C ALA A 97 -5.86 8.15 12.50
N VAL A 98 -6.00 7.95 13.81
CA VAL A 98 -6.03 6.65 14.45
C VAL A 98 -7.30 6.50 15.28
N ALA A 99 -7.89 5.32 15.21
CA ALA A 99 -8.91 4.87 16.15
C ALA A 99 -8.56 3.50 16.70
N LYS A 100 -9.02 3.20 17.91
CA LYS A 100 -8.83 1.90 18.54
C LYS A 100 -10.05 1.42 19.32
N SER A 101 -10.09 0.11 19.55
CA SER A 101 -11.07 -0.52 20.42
C SER A 101 -10.51 -1.77 21.08
N LYS A 102 -11.03 -2.14 22.26
CA LYS A 102 -10.74 -3.45 22.89
C LYS A 102 -11.52 -4.59 22.26
N ASN A 103 -12.64 -4.30 21.64
CA ASN A 103 -13.51 -5.29 21.05
C ASN A 103 -13.74 -4.96 19.58
N LEU A 104 -13.83 -5.97 18.74
CA LEU A 104 -14.05 -5.79 17.31
C LEU A 104 -15.32 -4.95 17.02
N GLU A 105 -16.37 -5.18 17.79
CA GLU A 105 -17.65 -4.48 17.67
C GLU A 105 -17.66 -3.09 18.35
N GLY A 106 -16.55 -2.70 18.96
CA GLY A 106 -16.41 -1.39 19.61
C GLY A 106 -16.72 -1.40 21.13
N PRO A 107 -16.86 -0.22 21.76
CA PRO A 107 -16.84 1.09 21.10
C PRO A 107 -15.45 1.44 20.56
N TRP A 108 -15.42 2.02 19.37
CA TRP A 108 -14.20 2.55 18.74
C TRP A 108 -13.99 4.00 19.19
N GLU A 109 -12.77 4.32 19.55
CA GLU A 109 -12.37 5.65 20.03
C GLU A 109 -11.33 6.26 19.08
N TYR A 110 -11.60 7.47 18.63
CA TYR A 110 -10.60 8.30 17.95
C TYR A 110 -9.53 8.71 18.97
N THR A 111 -8.27 8.34 18.72
CA THR A 111 -7.15 8.61 19.61
C THR A 111 -6.36 9.87 19.24
N GLY A 112 -6.37 10.27 17.98
CA GLY A 112 -5.64 11.46 17.51
C GLY A 112 -5.05 11.30 16.12
N ASP A 113 -4.11 12.16 15.80
CA ASP A 113 -3.39 12.18 14.54
C ASP A 113 -2.43 10.99 14.46
N LEU A 114 -2.24 10.45 13.25
CA LEU A 114 -1.34 9.33 12.99
C LEU A 114 0.12 9.69 13.31
N PHE A 115 0.61 10.82 12.81
CA PHE A 115 1.99 11.22 12.99
C PHE A 115 2.19 11.94 14.33
N ALA A 116 3.13 11.48 15.14
CA ALA A 116 3.52 12.14 16.39
C ALA A 116 4.25 13.48 16.15
N HIS A 117 4.93 13.59 15.01
CA HIS A 117 5.62 14.82 14.56
C HIS A 117 5.81 14.77 13.04
N GLY A 118 6.08 15.93 12.45
CA GLY A 118 6.42 16.04 11.03
C GLY A 118 7.89 15.66 10.75
N LEU A 119 8.19 15.47 9.46
CA LEU A 119 9.54 15.36 8.93
C LEU A 119 9.82 16.49 7.95
N GLU A 120 11.08 16.67 7.55
CA GLU A 120 11.42 17.60 6.48
C GLU A 120 10.63 17.25 5.20
N GLY A 121 9.90 18.23 4.69
CA GLY A 121 9.04 18.07 3.50
C GLY A 121 7.72 17.30 3.71
N VAL A 122 7.42 16.86 4.95
CA VAL A 122 6.20 16.13 5.32
C VAL A 122 5.54 16.80 6.52
N SER A 123 4.34 17.31 6.34
CA SER A 123 3.54 17.89 7.41
C SER A 123 2.74 16.83 8.17
N LEU A 124 2.22 17.19 9.35
CA LEU A 124 1.30 16.33 10.12
C LEU A 124 0.02 15.99 9.33
N ASN A 125 -0.37 16.87 8.42
CA ASN A 125 -1.56 16.72 7.57
C ASN A 125 -1.22 16.16 6.18
N GLU A 126 -0.05 15.49 6.04
CA GLU A 126 0.31 14.87 4.77
C GLU A 126 -0.71 13.80 4.41
N ASP A 127 -0.99 13.71 3.12
CA ASP A 127 -1.88 12.69 2.58
C ASP A 127 -1.25 11.28 2.75
N VAL A 128 -1.93 10.45 3.51
CA VAL A 128 -1.58 9.05 3.78
C VAL A 128 -2.76 8.17 3.37
N SER A 129 -3.06 8.18 2.06
CA SER A 129 -4.12 7.34 1.49
C SER A 129 -3.62 5.91 1.27
N CYS A 130 -4.51 4.92 1.34
CA CYS A 130 -4.18 3.49 1.25
C CYS A 130 -3.00 3.15 2.16
N ALA A 131 -3.12 3.52 3.45
CA ALA A 131 -2.08 3.29 4.44
C ALA A 131 -1.92 1.81 4.74
N GLU A 132 -0.69 1.37 4.94
CA GLU A 132 -0.38 0.04 5.43
C GLU A 132 0.77 0.11 6.44
N LEU A 133 0.52 -0.31 7.68
CA LEU A 133 1.50 -0.32 8.77
C LEU A 133 1.89 -1.77 9.12
N PHE A 134 3.20 -2.05 9.13
CA PHE A 134 3.70 -3.38 9.51
C PHE A 134 5.10 -3.33 10.10
N ARG A 135 5.44 -4.39 10.85
CA ARG A 135 6.78 -4.60 11.37
C ARG A 135 7.68 -5.27 10.34
N LEU A 136 8.87 -4.71 10.11
CA LEU A 136 9.91 -5.31 9.28
C LEU A 136 11.24 -5.28 10.05
N GLY A 137 11.73 -6.46 10.44
CA GLY A 137 12.88 -6.54 11.33
C GLY A 137 12.65 -5.82 12.67
N ASN A 138 13.45 -4.81 12.95
CA ASN A 138 13.35 -4.01 14.17
C ASN A 138 12.67 -2.64 13.99
N ARG A 139 12.05 -2.39 12.84
CA ARG A 139 11.40 -1.11 12.51
C ARG A 139 9.95 -1.29 12.14
N ASP A 140 9.17 -0.26 12.29
CA ASP A 140 7.83 -0.18 11.75
C ASP A 140 7.87 0.61 10.44
N ILE A 141 7.18 0.07 9.44
CA ILE A 141 7.10 0.62 8.09
C ILE A 141 5.65 1.04 7.84
N LEU A 142 5.49 2.25 7.38
CA LEU A 142 4.20 2.76 6.89
C LEU A 142 4.32 2.99 5.37
N LEU A 143 3.60 2.20 4.58
CA LEU A 143 3.43 2.44 3.15
C LEU A 143 2.21 3.31 2.92
N CYS A 144 2.22 4.13 1.90
CA CYS A 144 1.04 4.86 1.47
C CYS A 144 1.20 5.48 0.07
N ILE A 145 0.12 6.06 -0.41
CA ILE A 145 0.15 7.03 -1.50
C ILE A 145 -0.17 8.42 -0.96
N SER A 146 0.64 9.40 -1.32
CA SER A 146 0.30 10.80 -1.22
C SER A 146 0.05 11.35 -2.62
N HIS A 147 -1.11 11.92 -2.87
CA HIS A 147 -1.42 12.53 -4.17
C HIS A 147 -0.46 13.67 -4.52
N ARG A 148 0.15 14.30 -3.52
CA ARG A 148 1.13 15.37 -3.66
C ARG A 148 2.57 14.88 -3.77
N LEU A 149 2.95 13.88 -2.95
CA LEU A 149 4.33 13.42 -2.80
C LEU A 149 4.61 12.06 -3.49
N GLY A 150 3.58 11.41 -4.04
CA GLY A 150 3.69 10.12 -4.70
C GLY A 150 3.65 8.92 -3.77
N CYS A 151 3.74 7.73 -4.35
CA CYS A 151 3.86 6.48 -3.62
C CYS A 151 5.12 6.48 -2.79
N ARG A 152 4.99 6.17 -1.50
CA ARG A 152 6.08 6.35 -0.55
C ARG A 152 6.00 5.43 0.66
N TYR A 153 7.10 5.37 1.38
CA TYR A 153 7.18 4.70 2.67
C TYR A 153 7.79 5.63 3.73
N TYR A 154 7.44 5.34 4.96
CA TYR A 154 8.07 5.90 6.15
C TYR A 154 8.66 4.77 6.97
N VAL A 155 9.81 5.02 7.57
CA VAL A 155 10.44 4.14 8.56
C VAL A 155 10.37 4.85 9.91
N GLY A 156 9.97 4.14 10.95
CA GLY A 156 9.81 4.74 12.27
C GLY A 156 9.49 3.71 13.35
N GLU A 157 8.73 4.17 14.34
CA GLU A 157 8.26 3.37 15.46
C GLU A 157 6.78 3.63 15.73
N TRP A 158 5.99 2.56 15.84
CA TRP A 158 4.62 2.63 16.36
C TRP A 158 4.64 2.52 17.87
N LYS A 159 4.17 3.53 18.57
CA LYS A 159 4.00 3.54 20.02
C LYS A 159 3.03 4.63 20.46
N ASP A 160 2.45 4.48 21.63
CA ASP A 160 1.54 5.47 22.24
C ASP A 160 0.38 5.85 21.31
N ASP A 161 -0.14 4.86 20.51
CA ASP A 161 -1.20 5.03 19.51
C ASP A 161 -0.84 6.02 18.38
N GLN A 162 0.45 6.23 18.11
CA GLN A 162 0.95 7.11 17.04
C GLN A 162 2.14 6.48 16.32
N PHE A 163 2.38 6.93 15.10
CA PHE A 163 3.58 6.63 14.36
C PHE A 163 4.61 7.76 14.51
N TYR A 164 5.80 7.41 14.97
CA TYR A 164 6.96 8.30 15.13
C TYR A 164 7.87 8.16 13.90
N PRO A 165 7.70 8.96 12.86
CA PRO A 165 8.47 8.82 11.63
C PRO A 165 9.89 9.33 11.83
N GLU A 166 10.89 8.59 11.34
CA GLU A 166 12.30 8.97 11.39
C GLU A 166 12.88 9.26 10.01
N TYR A 167 12.36 8.57 8.99
CA TYR A 167 12.82 8.68 7.62
C TYR A 167 11.66 8.40 6.65
N HIS A 168 11.74 8.98 5.45
CA HIS A 168 10.80 8.67 4.37
C HIS A 168 11.48 8.73 3.01
N SER A 169 10.95 7.99 2.04
CA SER A 169 11.40 8.06 0.65
C SER A 169 10.28 7.68 -0.31
N LYS A 170 10.48 8.01 -1.58
CA LYS A 170 9.61 7.57 -2.67
C LYS A 170 9.88 6.11 -3.02
N MET A 171 8.85 5.41 -3.48
CA MET A 171 8.93 4.03 -3.96
C MET A 171 8.93 3.95 -5.49
N SER A 172 8.72 5.05 -6.16
CA SER A 172 8.76 5.15 -7.62
C SER A 172 9.39 6.47 -8.06
N TRP A 173 9.73 6.55 -9.34
CA TRP A 173 10.19 7.78 -9.95
C TRP A 173 9.06 8.81 -10.10
N ILE A 174 9.24 9.80 -10.89
CA ILE A 174 8.72 11.17 -10.97
C ILE A 174 7.20 11.30 -11.04
N ASP A 175 6.50 10.30 -11.50
CA ASP A 175 5.05 10.33 -11.67
C ASP A 175 4.34 9.39 -10.68
N ASN A 176 3.08 9.61 -10.45
CA ASN A 176 2.27 8.77 -9.60
C ASN A 176 1.79 7.50 -10.36
N MET A 177 2.60 6.93 -11.25
CA MET A 177 2.23 5.72 -11.98
C MET A 177 2.27 4.46 -11.14
N PHE A 178 3.08 4.42 -10.10
CA PHE A 178 3.10 3.36 -9.10
C PHE A 178 2.25 3.81 -7.92
N PHE A 179 1.09 3.16 -7.68
CA PHE A 179 0.04 3.72 -6.85
C PHE A 179 -0.54 2.69 -5.88
N ALA A 180 -0.99 3.12 -4.70
CA ALA A 180 -1.66 2.30 -3.68
C ALA A 180 -0.93 0.98 -3.42
N PRO A 181 0.27 1.02 -2.81
CA PRO A 181 1.04 -0.18 -2.49
C PRO A 181 0.35 -0.95 -1.38
N GLU A 182 0.20 -2.26 -1.56
CA GLU A 182 -0.33 -3.18 -0.55
C GLU A 182 0.58 -4.39 -0.46
N SER A 183 0.76 -4.93 0.73
CA SER A 183 1.66 -6.04 0.95
C SER A 183 1.09 -7.11 1.90
N LEU A 184 1.71 -8.27 1.88
CA LEU A 184 1.40 -9.37 2.78
C LEU A 184 2.69 -10.09 3.18
N THR A 185 2.63 -10.81 4.28
CA THR A 185 3.68 -11.74 4.68
C THR A 185 3.35 -13.15 4.16
N ASP A 186 4.24 -13.74 3.37
CA ASP A 186 4.07 -15.09 2.85
C ASP A 186 4.47 -16.17 3.86
N SER A 187 4.24 -17.44 3.50
CA SER A 187 4.58 -18.59 4.36
C SER A 187 6.08 -18.74 4.63
N SER A 188 6.93 -18.07 3.88
CA SER A 188 8.39 -18.02 4.08
C SER A 188 8.83 -16.78 4.88
N ASN A 189 7.87 -16.05 5.46
CA ASN A 189 8.11 -14.83 6.22
C ASN A 189 8.75 -13.69 5.39
N ARG A 190 8.53 -13.69 4.07
CA ARG A 190 8.90 -12.56 3.21
C ARG A 190 7.74 -11.57 3.16
N ARG A 191 8.03 -10.28 3.19
CA ARG A 191 7.03 -9.24 2.91
C ARG A 191 6.95 -9.01 1.41
N ILE A 192 5.83 -9.37 0.81
CA ILE A 192 5.60 -9.28 -0.64
C ILE A 192 4.61 -8.15 -0.91
N MET A 193 4.99 -7.22 -1.76
CA MET A 193 4.21 -6.03 -2.10
C MET A 193 3.80 -6.04 -3.58
N TRP A 194 2.62 -5.52 -3.84
CA TRP A 194 2.13 -5.11 -5.16
C TRP A 194 1.67 -3.66 -5.11
N ALA A 195 1.58 -3.05 -6.27
CA ALA A 195 0.96 -1.75 -6.44
C ALA A 195 0.21 -1.70 -7.76
N TRP A 196 -0.69 -0.76 -7.89
CA TRP A 196 -1.34 -0.48 -9.14
C TRP A 196 -0.42 0.35 -10.05
N ILE A 197 -0.22 -0.10 -11.27
CA ILE A 197 0.43 0.67 -12.33
C ILE A 197 -0.68 1.39 -13.09
N LEU A 198 -0.73 2.71 -12.97
CA LEU A 198 -1.73 3.55 -13.61
C LEU A 198 -1.62 3.50 -15.14
N ASP A 199 -2.74 3.69 -15.80
CA ASP A 199 -2.87 3.73 -17.24
C ASP A 199 -3.22 5.15 -17.69
N TYR A 200 -2.26 5.82 -18.33
CA TYR A 200 -2.44 7.18 -18.84
C TYR A 200 -2.90 7.24 -20.30
N ARG A 201 -3.27 6.12 -20.91
CA ARG A 201 -3.91 6.14 -22.23
C ARG A 201 -5.21 6.93 -22.16
N ASP A 202 -5.65 7.48 -23.30
CA ASP A 202 -6.91 8.20 -23.38
C ASP A 202 -8.09 7.33 -22.94
N PHE A 203 -9.10 7.97 -22.35
CA PHE A 203 -10.30 7.27 -21.87
C PHE A 203 -10.96 6.43 -22.95
N SER A 204 -11.01 6.95 -24.20
CA SER A 204 -11.58 6.22 -25.36
C SER A 204 -10.87 4.91 -25.65
N ASP A 205 -9.54 4.85 -25.52
CA ASP A 205 -8.75 3.63 -25.73
C ASP A 205 -8.96 2.64 -24.59
N ARG A 206 -8.97 3.11 -23.36
CA ARG A 206 -9.26 2.26 -22.19
C ARG A 206 -10.67 1.68 -22.24
N ALA A 207 -11.65 2.49 -22.63
CA ALA A 207 -13.04 2.03 -22.79
C ALA A 207 -13.21 1.00 -23.89
N LYS A 208 -12.48 1.16 -25.00
CA LYS A 208 -12.47 0.20 -26.11
C LYS A 208 -11.87 -1.15 -25.68
N ASP A 209 -10.77 -1.13 -24.95
CA ASP A 209 -10.08 -2.33 -24.50
C ASP A 209 -10.74 -2.98 -23.27
N GLN A 210 -11.65 -2.28 -22.60
CA GLN A 210 -12.39 -2.73 -21.41
C GLN A 210 -11.49 -3.07 -20.20
N TRP A 211 -10.29 -2.49 -20.12
CA TRP A 211 -9.40 -2.58 -18.97
C TRP A 211 -8.58 -1.31 -18.81
N SER A 212 -8.09 -1.06 -17.60
CA SER A 212 -7.25 0.09 -17.28
C SER A 212 -6.34 -0.25 -16.10
N GLY A 213 -5.06 0.09 -16.27
CA GLY A 213 -4.03 -0.20 -15.30
C GLY A 213 -3.67 -1.69 -15.20
N THR A 214 -2.66 -1.99 -14.43
CA THR A 214 -2.18 -3.35 -14.18
C THR A 214 -1.57 -3.44 -12.80
N LEU A 215 -1.47 -4.65 -12.25
CA LEU A 215 -0.68 -4.89 -11.04
C LEU A 215 0.80 -4.86 -11.38
N SER A 216 1.62 -4.32 -10.48
CA SER A 216 3.06 -4.42 -10.57
C SER A 216 3.52 -5.88 -10.46
N LEU A 217 4.76 -6.16 -10.85
CA LEU A 217 5.40 -7.41 -10.45
C LEU A 217 5.50 -7.48 -8.92
N PRO A 218 5.40 -8.69 -8.32
CA PRO A 218 5.57 -8.85 -6.88
C PRO A 218 6.98 -8.42 -6.46
N ARG A 219 7.07 -7.67 -5.39
CA ARG A 219 8.31 -7.12 -4.84
C ARG A 219 8.51 -7.57 -3.41
N VAL A 220 9.71 -8.00 -3.08
CA VAL A 220 10.10 -8.34 -1.71
C VAL A 220 10.66 -7.09 -1.04
N LEU A 221 10.15 -6.78 0.13
CA LEU A 221 10.60 -5.66 0.95
C LEU A 221 11.58 -6.16 2.02
N THR A 222 12.73 -5.50 2.11
CA THR A 222 13.72 -5.74 3.16
C THR A 222 14.30 -4.43 3.68
N LEU A 223 14.87 -4.44 4.88
CA LEU A 223 15.62 -3.30 5.40
C LEU A 223 17.10 -3.49 5.08
N ASN A 224 17.71 -2.49 4.51
CA ASN A 224 19.16 -2.47 4.30
C ASN A 224 19.91 -2.05 5.57
N LYS A 225 21.23 -2.05 5.48
CA LYS A 225 22.12 -1.72 6.62
C LYS A 225 21.99 -0.27 7.10
N THR A 226 21.49 0.63 6.27
CA THR A 226 21.25 2.05 6.61
C THR A 226 19.89 2.30 7.22
N GLY A 227 19.03 1.26 7.27
CA GLY A 227 17.67 1.34 7.77
C GLY A 227 16.64 1.83 6.74
N SER A 228 17.04 1.97 5.48
CA SER A 228 16.12 2.26 4.37
C SER A 228 15.49 0.99 3.83
N LEU A 229 14.39 1.12 3.13
CA LEU A 229 13.68 0.00 2.51
C LEU A 229 14.32 -0.34 1.15
N ASP A 230 14.75 -1.59 1.00
CA ASP A 230 15.09 -2.18 -0.30
C ASP A 230 13.85 -2.85 -0.88
N ILE A 231 13.65 -2.67 -2.19
CA ILE A 231 12.47 -3.11 -2.93
C ILE A 231 12.92 -3.92 -4.14
N ASP A 232 13.02 -5.23 -3.97
CA ASP A 232 13.51 -6.13 -5.01
C ASP A 232 12.37 -6.91 -5.65
N VAL A 233 12.51 -7.25 -6.93
CA VAL A 233 11.56 -8.14 -7.61
C VAL A 233 11.65 -9.53 -6.99
N ALA A 234 10.51 -10.16 -6.73
CA ALA A 234 10.48 -11.52 -6.17
C ALA A 234 11.19 -12.52 -7.12
N ALA A 235 12.04 -13.37 -6.56
CA ALA A 235 12.88 -14.32 -7.33
C ALA A 235 12.05 -15.25 -8.25
N GLU A 236 10.79 -15.49 -7.92
CA GLU A 236 9.87 -16.27 -8.75
C GLU A 236 9.64 -15.66 -10.14
N VAL A 237 9.81 -14.35 -10.28
CA VAL A 237 9.66 -13.62 -11.56
C VAL A 237 10.79 -13.99 -12.53
N GLU A 238 11.95 -14.41 -12.03
CA GLU A 238 13.07 -14.88 -12.87
C GLU A 238 12.69 -16.06 -13.78
N LYS A 239 11.69 -16.85 -13.39
CA LYS A 239 11.16 -17.94 -14.21
C LYS A 239 10.46 -17.47 -15.49
N LEU A 240 10.18 -16.18 -15.60
CA LEU A 240 9.62 -15.56 -16.80
C LEU A 240 10.71 -15.18 -17.82
N ARG A 241 11.98 -15.22 -17.43
CA ARG A 241 13.11 -14.89 -18.31
C ARG A 241 13.25 -15.91 -19.42
N TYR A 242 13.37 -15.44 -20.64
CA TYR A 242 13.62 -16.24 -21.85
C TYR A 242 14.38 -15.42 -22.89
N GLN A 243 15.02 -16.06 -23.83
CA GLN A 243 15.78 -15.44 -24.91
C GLN A 243 16.77 -14.38 -24.42
N PRO A 244 17.76 -14.73 -23.56
CA PRO A 244 18.73 -13.77 -23.07
C PRO A 244 19.56 -13.21 -24.24
N PHE A 245 19.79 -11.92 -24.20
CA PHE A 245 20.69 -11.18 -25.06
C PHE A 245 21.74 -10.48 -24.18
N SER A 246 22.97 -10.40 -24.63
CA SER A 246 24.04 -9.74 -23.88
C SER A 246 24.95 -9.00 -24.85
N GLU A 247 25.22 -7.74 -24.57
CA GLU A 247 26.25 -6.95 -25.24
C GLU A 247 27.54 -6.96 -24.42
N PRO A 248 28.70 -7.03 -25.06
CA PRO A 248 29.96 -6.83 -24.36
C PRO A 248 30.09 -5.37 -23.86
N PRO A 249 30.92 -5.10 -22.84
CA PRO A 249 31.15 -3.76 -22.36
C PRO A 249 31.61 -2.83 -23.49
N PHE A 250 31.04 -1.63 -23.52
CA PHE A 250 31.42 -0.56 -24.46
C PHE A 250 31.40 0.80 -23.76
N VAL A 251 32.06 1.78 -24.36
CA VAL A 251 32.15 3.14 -23.81
C VAL A 251 31.19 4.05 -24.57
N VAL A 252 30.32 4.73 -23.84
CA VAL A 252 29.54 5.84 -24.38
C VAL A 252 30.28 7.13 -24.06
N GLN A 253 30.63 7.91 -25.08
CA GLN A 253 31.32 9.20 -24.92
C GLN A 253 30.31 10.25 -24.39
N ALA A 254 30.81 11.32 -23.76
CA ALA A 254 29.98 12.43 -23.36
C ALA A 254 29.26 13.01 -24.59
N ASP A 255 27.98 13.34 -24.41
CA ASP A 255 27.09 13.89 -25.44
C ASP A 255 26.85 12.96 -26.64
N ASP A 256 27.05 11.64 -26.48
CA ASP A 256 26.85 10.64 -27.53
C ASP A 256 25.76 9.63 -27.15
N GLU A 257 25.24 8.96 -28.17
CA GLU A 257 24.24 7.90 -28.04
C GLU A 257 24.71 6.63 -28.75
N VAL A 258 24.59 5.48 -28.08
CA VAL A 258 24.90 4.19 -28.69
C VAL A 258 23.60 3.38 -28.77
N ARG A 259 23.23 3.00 -29.99
CA ARG A 259 22.12 2.11 -30.25
C ARG A 259 22.56 0.66 -30.12
N ILE A 260 21.85 -0.10 -29.29
CA ILE A 260 22.05 -1.55 -29.15
C ILE A 260 21.12 -2.25 -30.13
N ASP A 261 21.67 -2.83 -31.17
CA ASP A 261 20.91 -3.58 -32.16
C ASP A 261 20.58 -5.00 -31.65
N GLY A 262 19.46 -5.56 -32.10
CA GLY A 262 19.01 -6.90 -31.67
C GLY A 262 18.11 -6.93 -30.45
N THR A 263 17.91 -5.79 -29.79
CA THR A 263 16.94 -5.65 -28.70
C THR A 263 15.66 -5.02 -29.24
N PHE A 264 14.57 -5.77 -29.22
CA PHE A 264 13.26 -5.28 -29.64
C PHE A 264 12.15 -6.03 -28.92
N GLY A 265 11.03 -5.37 -28.71
CA GLY A 265 9.87 -5.92 -28.02
C GLY A 265 9.27 -4.93 -27.03
N ASN A 266 8.15 -5.33 -26.43
CA ASN A 266 7.42 -4.56 -25.46
C ASN A 266 7.33 -5.26 -24.07
N SER A 267 8.05 -6.37 -23.93
CA SER A 267 8.11 -7.15 -22.68
C SER A 267 9.53 -7.68 -22.52
N PHE A 268 10.34 -7.00 -21.71
CA PHE A 268 11.74 -7.37 -21.47
C PHE A 268 12.20 -6.95 -20.08
N GLU A 269 13.25 -7.57 -19.61
CA GLU A 269 14.04 -7.14 -18.47
C GLU A 269 15.36 -6.58 -18.99
N LEU A 270 15.77 -5.44 -18.48
CA LEU A 270 17.03 -4.78 -18.81
C LEU A 270 17.91 -4.72 -17.56
N ILE A 271 19.13 -5.27 -17.67
CA ILE A 271 20.15 -5.19 -16.64
C ILE A 271 21.33 -4.40 -17.24
N ILE A 272 21.69 -3.29 -16.63
CA ILE A 272 22.79 -2.43 -17.07
C ILE A 272 23.77 -2.28 -15.91
N GLU A 273 25.03 -2.55 -16.16
CA GLU A 273 26.13 -2.30 -15.23
C GLU A 273 26.97 -1.11 -15.73
N PHE A 274 27.23 -0.16 -14.87
CA PHE A 274 28.06 0.99 -15.16
C PHE A 274 29.37 0.89 -14.39
N ASP A 275 30.49 1.03 -15.13
CA ASP A 275 31.80 1.18 -14.54
C ASP A 275 32.17 2.67 -14.46
N GLY A 276 32.31 3.21 -13.25
CA GLY A 276 32.77 4.60 -13.08
C GLY A 276 32.78 5.00 -11.60
N PRO A 277 33.65 5.94 -11.23
CA PRO A 277 33.74 6.40 -9.85
C PRO A 277 32.49 7.18 -9.35
N ASP A 278 31.60 7.56 -10.25
CA ASP A 278 30.41 8.40 -9.98
C ASP A 278 29.11 7.78 -10.57
N ALA A 279 29.08 6.46 -10.79
CA ALA A 279 27.91 5.76 -11.31
C ALA A 279 26.87 5.40 -10.23
#